data_eb7863ef1b65af993797f94c2645097c
#
_entry.id   eb7863ef1b65af993797f94c2645097c
#
_cell.length_a   1.000
_cell.length_b   1.000
_cell.length_c   1.000
_cell.angle_alpha   90.00
_cell.angle_beta   90.00
_cell.angle_gamma   90.00
#
_symmetry.space_group_name_H-M   'P 1'
#
loop_
_entity.id
_entity.type
_entity.pdbx_description
1 polymer ?
#
loop_
_entity_poly.entity_id
_entity_poly.type
_entity_poly.pdbx_seq_one_letter_code
_entity_poly.pdbx_strand_id
1 'polypeptide(L)'
;CSTGASIGVQTFGVGISGGKHFIDKNCERLKLARILNDFGMRVAAVAILCQDERVFESMISAGTVCPIDGKIGKEAMALWSRYGHERPDYKTYVKRIKDREKADKKAQKEMTKELDKMDRLKKKEEAKKIKIEKINVR
;
A
#
# COMPACT_ATOMS: atom_id res chain seq x y z
N CYS A 1 19.86 -14.33 15.84
CA CYS A 1 18.72 -13.38 15.85
C CYS A 1 18.44 -12.79 17.24
N SER A 2 19.24 -13.05 18.24
CA SER A 2 19.12 -12.43 19.56
C SER A 2 20.16 -11.33 19.71
N THR A 3 19.74 -10.13 20.08
CA THR A 3 20.61 -9.05 20.50
C THR A 3 20.46 -8.85 21.99
N GLY A 4 21.59 -8.85 22.73
CA GLY A 4 21.63 -8.55 24.15
C GLY A 4 21.94 -7.07 24.36
N ALA A 5 21.11 -6.39 25.13
CA ALA A 5 21.43 -5.07 25.65
C ALA A 5 21.75 -5.21 27.17
N SER A 6 22.95 -4.84 27.60
CA SER A 6 23.35 -4.82 28.99
C SER A 6 23.56 -3.37 29.42
N ILE A 7 22.96 -3.00 30.55
CA ILE A 7 23.16 -1.72 31.18
C ILE A 7 23.80 -2.01 32.54
N GLY A 8 24.99 -1.49 32.75
CA GLY A 8 25.70 -1.54 34.05
C GLY A 8 25.79 -0.14 34.66
N VAL A 9 25.29 0.04 35.86
CA VAL A 9 25.51 1.26 36.64
C VAL A 9 26.42 0.90 37.81
N GLN A 10 27.57 1.53 37.86
CA GLN A 10 28.51 1.44 39.01
C GLN A 10 28.40 2.69 39.84
N THR A 11 27.94 2.55 41.05
CA THR A 11 28.07 3.54 42.10
C THR A 11 28.97 2.97 43.24
N PHE A 12 29.61 3.84 44.03
CA PHE A 12 30.54 3.45 45.09
C PHE A 12 30.02 2.25 45.90
N GLY A 13 30.61 1.08 45.65
CA GLY A 13 30.42 -0.13 46.46
C GLY A 13 29.28 -1.09 46.05
N VAL A 14 28.41 -0.74 45.10
CA VAL A 14 27.34 -1.65 44.60
C VAL A 14 27.21 -1.51 43.11
N GLY A 15 27.41 -2.61 42.38
CA GLY A 15 27.18 -2.70 40.96
C GLY A 15 25.88 -3.46 40.68
N ILE A 16 24.94 -2.86 39.96
CA ILE A 16 23.72 -3.53 39.45
C ILE A 16 23.89 -3.68 37.96
N SER A 17 23.89 -4.92 37.47
CA SER A 17 23.88 -5.23 36.05
C SER A 17 22.56 -5.88 35.67
N GLY A 18 21.84 -5.29 34.68
CA GLY A 18 20.63 -5.85 34.09
C GLY A 18 20.86 -6.12 32.61
N GLY A 19 20.55 -7.33 32.13
CA GLY A 19 20.59 -7.68 30.73
C GLY A 19 19.19 -8.06 30.22
N LYS A 20 18.80 -7.52 29.07
CA LYS A 20 17.57 -7.91 28.40
C LYS A 20 17.90 -8.46 27.01
N HIS A 21 17.40 -9.64 26.70
CA HIS A 21 17.50 -10.22 25.37
C HIS A 21 16.32 -9.77 24.51
N PHE A 22 16.62 -9.26 23.32
CA PHE A 22 15.65 -8.94 22.30
C PHE A 22 15.80 -9.93 21.13
N ILE A 23 14.70 -10.57 20.76
CA ILE A 23 14.66 -11.44 19.58
C ILE A 23 14.26 -10.57 18.39
N ASP A 24 15.12 -10.54 17.36
CA ASP A 24 14.80 -9.90 16.09
C ASP A 24 13.88 -10.84 15.27
N LYS A 25 12.60 -10.51 15.28
CA LYS A 25 11.58 -11.27 14.53
C LYS A 25 11.84 -11.30 13.03
N ASN A 26 12.47 -10.28 12.46
CA ASN A 26 12.81 -10.27 11.04
C ASN A 26 13.93 -11.26 10.73
N CYS A 27 14.96 -11.28 11.56
CA CYS A 27 16.03 -12.26 11.45
C CYS A 27 15.50 -13.69 11.59
N GLU A 28 14.63 -13.95 12.55
CA GLU A 28 13.99 -15.26 12.75
C GLU A 28 13.17 -15.68 11.51
N ARG A 29 12.33 -14.76 11.00
CA ARG A 29 11.51 -15.00 9.80
C ARG A 29 12.36 -15.33 8.57
N LEU A 30 13.46 -14.62 8.37
CA LEU A 30 14.38 -14.87 7.26
C LEU A 30 15.04 -16.26 7.37
N LYS A 31 15.45 -16.66 8.58
CA LYS A 31 16.01 -17.99 8.81
C LYS A 31 14.99 -19.09 8.57
N LEU A 32 13.77 -18.95 9.06
CA LEU A 32 12.67 -19.90 8.83
C LEU A 32 12.34 -20.03 7.33
N ALA A 33 12.25 -18.90 6.63
CA ALA A 33 11.99 -18.91 5.19
C ALA A 33 13.11 -19.62 4.42
N ARG A 34 14.38 -19.42 4.81
CA ARG A 34 15.51 -20.11 4.20
C ARG A 34 15.45 -21.62 4.43
N ILE A 35 15.19 -22.04 5.67
CA ILE A 35 15.06 -23.48 6.01
C ILE A 35 13.93 -24.13 5.21
N LEU A 36 12.77 -23.47 5.11
CA LEU A 36 11.65 -23.99 4.31
C LEU A 36 11.99 -24.10 2.82
N ASN A 37 12.71 -23.12 2.29
CA ASN A 37 13.18 -23.15 0.90
C ASN A 37 14.16 -24.30 0.67
N ASP A 38 15.09 -24.55 1.61
CA ASP A 38 16.07 -25.64 1.54
C ASP A 38 15.40 -27.01 1.58
N PHE A 39 14.28 -27.15 2.29
CA PHE A 39 13.42 -28.34 2.26
C PHE A 39 12.53 -28.44 1.00
N GLY A 40 12.66 -27.51 0.05
CA GLY A 40 11.84 -27.49 -1.17
C GLY A 40 10.44 -26.90 -0.99
N MET A 41 10.07 -26.46 0.21
CA MET A 41 8.77 -25.87 0.53
C MET A 41 8.71 -24.39 0.15
N ARG A 42 8.91 -24.07 -1.13
CA ARG A 42 9.05 -22.69 -1.64
C ARG A 42 7.85 -21.82 -1.35
N VAL A 43 6.64 -22.35 -1.51
CA VAL A 43 5.40 -21.58 -1.25
C VAL A 43 5.28 -21.21 0.22
N ALA A 44 5.62 -22.14 1.13
CA ALA A 44 5.63 -21.88 2.57
C ALA A 44 6.70 -20.86 2.97
N ALA A 45 7.87 -20.91 2.33
CA ALA A 45 8.93 -19.92 2.53
C ALA A 45 8.46 -18.50 2.15
N VAL A 46 7.76 -18.36 1.01
CA VAL A 46 7.17 -17.07 0.60
C VAL A 46 6.07 -16.64 1.55
N ALA A 47 5.21 -17.56 1.98
CA ALA A 47 4.11 -17.26 2.92
C ALA A 47 4.63 -16.69 4.27
N ILE A 48 5.72 -17.23 4.80
CA ILE A 48 6.37 -16.69 6.01
C ILE A 48 6.91 -15.28 5.77
N LEU A 49 7.57 -15.02 4.64
CA LEU A 49 8.07 -13.69 4.30
C LEU A 49 6.93 -12.69 4.15
N CYS A 50 5.82 -13.11 3.58
CA CYS A 50 4.61 -12.30 3.40
C CYS A 50 3.92 -11.86 4.69
N GLN A 51 4.30 -12.37 5.84
CA GLN A 51 3.84 -11.84 7.14
C GLN A 51 4.41 -10.47 7.47
N ASP A 52 5.48 -10.04 6.78
CA ASP A 52 6.01 -8.68 6.89
C ASP A 52 5.26 -7.75 5.92
N GLU A 53 4.75 -6.62 6.45
CA GLU A 53 4.01 -5.61 5.69
C GLU A 53 4.78 -5.15 4.43
N ARG A 54 6.08 -4.92 4.57
CA ARG A 54 6.95 -4.43 3.49
C ARG A 54 7.10 -5.47 2.37
N VAL A 55 7.24 -6.75 2.75
CA VAL A 55 7.33 -7.85 1.78
C VAL A 55 5.98 -8.02 1.07
N PHE A 56 4.90 -8.03 1.83
CA PHE A 56 3.54 -8.14 1.30
C PHE A 56 3.25 -7.03 0.28
N GLU A 57 3.55 -5.79 0.61
CA GLU A 57 3.37 -4.63 -0.27
C GLU A 57 4.22 -4.72 -1.53
N SER A 58 5.49 -5.14 -1.39
CA SER A 58 6.40 -5.33 -2.52
C SER A 58 5.92 -6.42 -3.47
N MET A 59 5.42 -7.53 -2.94
CA MET A 59 4.85 -8.64 -3.72
C MET A 59 3.63 -8.18 -4.52
N ILE A 60 2.70 -7.46 -3.90
CA ILE A 60 1.53 -6.90 -4.57
C ILE A 60 1.97 -5.91 -5.68
N SER A 61 2.92 -5.03 -5.39
CA SER A 61 3.42 -4.04 -6.35
C SER A 61 4.13 -4.67 -7.55
N ALA A 62 4.78 -5.82 -7.34
CA ALA A 62 5.42 -6.60 -8.39
C ALA A 62 4.44 -7.47 -9.22
N GLY A 63 3.14 -7.46 -8.87
CA GLY A 63 2.14 -8.32 -9.51
C GLY A 63 2.20 -9.79 -9.09
N THR A 64 3.04 -10.12 -8.11
CA THR A 64 3.12 -11.45 -7.49
C THR A 64 2.38 -11.40 -6.17
N VAL A 65 1.37 -12.25 -5.99
CA VAL A 65 0.50 -12.18 -4.80
C VAL A 65 0.95 -13.19 -3.76
N CYS A 66 0.98 -12.77 -2.50
CA CYS A 66 1.29 -13.65 -1.38
C CYS A 66 0.29 -14.80 -1.29
N PRO A 67 0.76 -16.03 -1.00
CA PRO A 67 -0.12 -17.18 -0.79
C PRO A 67 -1.10 -16.96 0.36
N ILE A 68 -2.32 -17.50 0.21
CA ILE A 68 -3.34 -17.53 1.26
C ILE A 68 -4.18 -18.79 1.09
N ASP A 69 -4.46 -19.50 2.17
CA ASP A 69 -5.32 -20.72 2.20
C ASP A 69 -4.96 -21.76 1.12
N GLY A 70 -3.66 -21.97 0.91
CA GLY A 70 -3.17 -22.89 -0.12
C GLY A 70 -3.35 -22.41 -1.56
N LYS A 71 -3.83 -21.20 -1.77
CA LYS A 71 -4.00 -20.56 -3.09
C LYS A 71 -2.85 -19.63 -3.42
N ILE A 72 -2.52 -19.57 -4.72
CA ILE A 72 -1.46 -18.71 -5.28
C ILE A 72 -1.98 -17.95 -6.51
N GLY A 73 -1.28 -16.92 -6.93
CA GLY A 73 -1.60 -16.16 -8.14
C GLY A 73 -2.98 -15.48 -8.11
N LYS A 74 -3.77 -15.65 -9.17
CA LYS A 74 -5.08 -14.98 -9.31
C LYS A 74 -6.10 -15.37 -8.25
N GLU A 75 -6.09 -16.62 -7.82
CA GLU A 75 -6.99 -17.11 -6.76
C GLU A 75 -6.63 -16.46 -5.40
N ALA A 76 -5.34 -16.37 -5.08
CA ALA A 76 -4.89 -15.67 -3.88
C ALA A 76 -5.24 -14.17 -3.93
N MET A 77 -5.16 -13.53 -5.11
CA MET A 77 -5.55 -12.14 -5.28
C MET A 77 -7.05 -11.93 -4.97
N ALA A 78 -7.91 -12.82 -5.45
CA ALA A 78 -9.34 -12.76 -5.15
C ALA A 78 -9.63 -12.92 -3.66
N LEU A 79 -8.92 -13.84 -2.98
CA LEU A 79 -9.06 -14.03 -1.53
C LEU A 79 -8.56 -12.80 -0.75
N TRP A 80 -7.41 -12.24 -1.09
CA TRP A 80 -6.92 -11.01 -0.46
C TRP A 80 -7.81 -9.80 -0.69
N SER A 81 -8.55 -9.75 -1.81
CA SER A 81 -9.57 -8.73 -2.05
C SER A 81 -10.78 -8.93 -1.13
N ARG A 82 -11.16 -10.19 -0.90
CA ARG A 82 -12.29 -10.56 -0.03
C ARG A 82 -11.96 -10.39 1.45
N TYR A 83 -10.78 -10.83 1.86
CA TYR A 83 -10.31 -10.79 3.25
C TYR A 83 -9.30 -9.66 3.48
N GLY A 84 -9.58 -8.50 2.93
CA GLY A 84 -8.69 -7.35 2.99
C GLY A 84 -8.28 -6.93 4.41
N HIS A 85 -9.10 -7.21 5.42
CA HIS A 85 -8.81 -6.91 6.83
C HIS A 85 -7.74 -7.81 7.47
N GLU A 86 -7.46 -8.97 6.87
CA GLU A 86 -6.42 -9.90 7.34
C GLU A 86 -5.04 -9.60 6.73
N ARG A 87 -4.96 -8.61 5.84
CA ARG A 87 -3.71 -8.21 5.20
C ARG A 87 -2.71 -7.67 6.22
N PRO A 88 -1.43 -8.06 6.15
CA PRO A 88 -0.38 -7.49 7.00
C PRO A 88 -0.24 -5.97 6.84
N ASP A 89 -0.48 -5.44 5.63
CA ASP A 89 -0.41 -4.02 5.29
C ASP A 89 -1.76 -3.29 5.41
N TYR A 90 -2.74 -3.84 6.14
CA TYR A 90 -4.12 -3.32 6.17
C TYR A 90 -4.21 -1.81 6.48
N LYS A 91 -3.45 -1.33 7.45
CA LYS A 91 -3.46 0.10 7.84
C LYS A 91 -3.00 1.00 6.69
N THR A 92 -1.90 0.63 6.06
CA THR A 92 -1.31 1.35 4.93
C THR A 92 -2.21 1.25 3.70
N TYR A 93 -2.78 0.08 3.46
CA TYR A 93 -3.75 -0.19 2.39
C TYR A 93 -4.99 0.70 2.49
N VAL A 94 -5.64 0.75 3.65
CA VAL A 94 -6.83 1.60 3.88
C VAL A 94 -6.51 3.08 3.70
N LYS A 95 -5.35 3.53 4.19
CA LYS A 95 -4.90 4.91 3.99
C LYS A 95 -4.75 5.23 2.50
N ARG A 96 -4.08 4.37 1.73
CA ARG A 96 -3.91 4.54 0.28
C ARG A 96 -5.23 4.59 -0.48
N ILE A 97 -6.20 3.74 -0.14
CA ILE A 97 -7.54 3.78 -0.75
C ILE A 97 -8.20 5.14 -0.49
N LYS A 98 -8.23 5.59 0.76
CA LYS A 98 -8.81 6.89 1.11
C LYS A 98 -8.14 8.06 0.39
N ASP A 99 -6.83 8.01 0.25
CA ASP A 99 -6.09 9.07 -0.43
C ASP A 99 -6.36 9.06 -1.95
N ARG A 100 -6.48 7.87 -2.58
CA ARG A 100 -6.91 7.73 -3.99
C ARG A 100 -8.33 8.27 -4.19
N GLU A 101 -9.29 7.86 -3.36
CA GLU A 101 -10.66 8.36 -3.45
C GLU A 101 -10.75 9.89 -3.33
N LYS A 102 -9.94 10.48 -2.46
CA LYS A 102 -9.86 11.95 -2.34
C LYS A 102 -9.28 12.59 -3.60
N ALA A 103 -8.22 11.99 -4.15
CA ALA A 103 -7.60 12.47 -5.38
C ALA A 103 -8.56 12.37 -6.57
N ASP A 104 -9.26 11.24 -6.71
CA ASP A 104 -10.25 11.02 -7.77
C ASP A 104 -11.42 12.01 -7.68
N LYS A 105 -11.94 12.22 -6.47
CA LYS A 105 -13.00 13.23 -6.24
C LYS A 105 -12.54 14.64 -6.58
N LYS A 106 -11.26 14.96 -6.31
CA LYS A 106 -10.69 16.27 -6.67
C LYS A 106 -10.55 16.42 -8.18
N ALA A 107 -10.01 15.39 -8.84
CA ALA A 107 -9.86 15.36 -10.29
C ALA A 107 -11.22 15.47 -11.02
N GLN A 108 -12.23 14.75 -10.54
CA GLN A 108 -13.60 14.85 -11.09
C GLN A 108 -14.17 16.28 -10.94
N LYS A 109 -13.98 16.93 -9.78
CA LYS A 109 -14.43 18.30 -9.60
C LYS A 109 -13.70 19.30 -10.49
N GLU A 110 -12.44 19.09 -10.76
CA GLU A 110 -11.67 19.94 -11.67
C GLU A 110 -12.13 19.74 -13.12
N MET A 111 -12.34 18.50 -13.53
CA MET A 111 -12.85 18.16 -14.86
C MET A 111 -14.24 18.76 -15.11
N THR A 112 -15.17 18.66 -14.15
CA THR A 112 -16.50 19.27 -14.28
C THR A 112 -16.42 20.80 -14.42
N LYS A 113 -15.56 21.46 -13.67
CA LYS A 113 -15.33 22.91 -13.80
C LYS A 113 -14.77 23.30 -15.16
N GLU A 114 -13.89 22.49 -15.73
CA GLU A 114 -13.34 22.74 -17.07
C GLU A 114 -14.40 22.53 -18.13
N LEU A 115 -15.21 21.49 -18.05
CA LEU A 115 -16.35 21.27 -18.95
C LEU A 115 -17.33 22.44 -18.91
N ASP A 116 -17.72 22.89 -17.73
CA ASP A 116 -18.60 24.05 -17.58
C ASP A 116 -18.00 25.34 -18.21
N LYS A 117 -16.70 25.54 -18.09
CA LYS A 117 -16.01 26.66 -18.74
C LYS A 117 -16.08 26.55 -20.28
N MET A 118 -15.81 25.37 -20.80
CA MET A 118 -15.87 25.09 -22.23
C MET A 118 -17.28 25.31 -22.80
N ASP A 119 -18.29 24.84 -22.11
CA ASP A 119 -19.69 25.03 -22.52
C ASP A 119 -20.10 26.52 -22.51
N ARG A 120 -19.65 27.27 -21.50
CA ARG A 120 -19.87 28.73 -21.48
C ARG A 120 -19.18 29.47 -22.63
N LEU A 121 -17.96 29.01 -23.01
CA LEU A 121 -17.24 29.59 -24.14
C LEU A 121 -17.97 29.27 -25.46
N LYS A 122 -18.38 28.01 -25.70
CA LYS A 122 -19.14 27.60 -26.87
C LYS A 122 -20.44 28.41 -27.04
N LYS A 123 -21.21 28.57 -25.95
CA LYS A 123 -22.43 29.39 -25.96
C LYS A 123 -22.15 30.85 -26.31
N LYS A 124 -21.04 31.43 -25.85
CA LYS A 124 -20.63 32.80 -26.19
C LYS A 124 -20.25 32.93 -27.67
N GLU A 125 -19.56 31.94 -28.23
CA GLU A 125 -19.21 31.93 -29.67
C GLU A 125 -20.44 31.75 -30.57
N GLU A 126 -21.34 30.87 -30.19
CA GLU A 126 -22.62 30.71 -30.92
C GLU A 126 -23.46 32.02 -30.91
N ALA A 127 -23.56 32.66 -29.71
CA ALA A 127 -24.26 33.93 -29.59
C ALA A 127 -23.63 35.05 -30.44
N LYS A 128 -22.28 35.07 -30.56
CA LYS A 128 -21.59 36.00 -31.47
C LYS A 128 -21.89 35.73 -32.94
N LYS A 129 -21.86 34.43 -33.35
CA LYS A 129 -22.19 34.05 -34.74
C LYS A 129 -23.61 34.49 -35.12
N ILE A 130 -24.59 34.21 -34.26
CA ILE A 130 -25.98 34.65 -34.48
C ILE A 130 -26.13 36.16 -34.60
N LYS A 131 -25.36 36.94 -33.81
CA LYS A 131 -25.35 38.39 -33.91
C LYS A 131 -24.80 38.87 -35.26
N ILE A 132 -23.71 38.30 -35.72
CA ILE A 132 -23.07 38.67 -36.97
C ILE A 132 -24.01 38.33 -38.15
N GLU A 133 -24.66 37.17 -38.14
CA GLU A 133 -25.59 36.75 -39.16
C GLU A 133 -26.83 37.68 -39.30
N LYS A 134 -27.34 38.14 -38.15
CA LYS A 134 -28.44 39.13 -38.11
C LYS A 134 -28.06 40.53 -38.65
N ILE A 135 -26.82 40.91 -38.63
CA ILE A 135 -26.29 42.19 -39.12
C ILE A 135 -26.12 42.10 -40.66
N ASN A 136 -25.72 40.94 -41.20
CA ASN A 136 -25.47 40.77 -42.62
C ASN A 136 -26.74 40.56 -43.46
N VAL A 137 -27.88 40.32 -42.83
CA VAL A 137 -29.20 40.12 -43.50
C VAL A 137 -30.02 41.43 -43.57
N ARG A 138 -29.49 42.54 -43.13
CA ARG A 138 -30.08 43.84 -43.22
C ARG A 138 -29.39 44.71 -44.30
#